data_eee175c81cfbbdea47e65f854007291f
#
_entry.id   eee175c81cfbbdea47e65f854007291f
#
_cell.length_a   1.000
_cell.length_b   1.000
_cell.length_c   1.000
_cell.angle_alpha   90.00
_cell.angle_beta   90.00
_cell.angle_gamma   90.00
#
_symmetry.space_group_name_H-M   'P 1'
#
loop_
_entity.id
_entity.type
_entity.pdbx_description
1 polymer ?
#
loop_
_entity_poly.entity_id
_entity_poly.type
_entity_poly.pdbx_seq_one_letter_code
_entity_poly.pdbx_strand_id
1 'polypeptide(L)'
;MIDAYYLCYINTLPNILQTPIEYLTGISVQRGELLRKELSIHTYNDFINHFPFRHVDKTQVDTIAALSTNDDYAYVAGKLLSLDLLGDGRSKRLVGRLNDNTGVIELVWFQGINHVEKILHVGQQYLLFGKLSFFMGTPQIAHPEIENFSPQKLAGKPSLEPIYPCTEKLKSRGINGNNIGKFTQEVFTRITQNDIPENLPQNIIEHYKLMGRFDSYKQIHFPSSEKNYQLALRRLKFDELFFAQLRMNLVKLHRHRFSRGSIFDKVGGY
;
A
#
# COMPACT_ATOMS: atom_id res chain seq x y z
N MET A 1 -30.46 -19.42 -27.85
CA MET A 1 -29.47 -18.69 -28.64
C MET A 1 -29.45 -17.28 -28.06
N ILE A 2 -28.62 -17.04 -27.06
CA ILE A 2 -28.43 -15.69 -26.50
C ILE A 2 -27.46 -15.01 -27.45
N ASP A 3 -27.96 -13.96 -28.12
CA ASP A 3 -27.30 -13.26 -29.19
C ASP A 3 -25.86 -12.85 -28.83
N ALA A 4 -24.89 -13.33 -29.59
CA ALA A 4 -23.49 -12.90 -29.58
C ALA A 4 -23.34 -11.37 -29.78
N TYR A 5 -24.36 -10.72 -30.31
CA TYR A 5 -24.44 -9.25 -30.43
C TYR A 5 -24.59 -8.54 -29.08
N TYR A 6 -25.26 -9.14 -28.09
CA TYR A 6 -25.40 -8.54 -26.75
C TYR A 6 -24.08 -8.56 -25.95
N LEU A 7 -23.27 -9.59 -26.15
CA LEU A 7 -21.93 -9.68 -25.53
C LEU A 7 -20.92 -8.70 -26.14
N CYS A 8 -21.12 -8.29 -27.39
CA CYS A 8 -20.25 -7.31 -28.06
C CYS A 8 -20.56 -5.85 -27.63
N TYR A 9 -21.81 -5.56 -27.27
CA TYR A 9 -22.23 -4.22 -26.86
C TYR A 9 -21.88 -3.85 -25.42
N ILE A 10 -21.72 -4.86 -24.54
CA ILE A 10 -21.28 -4.64 -23.14
C ILE A 10 -19.80 -4.25 -23.06
N ASN A 11 -19.01 -4.54 -24.09
CA ASN A 11 -17.59 -4.23 -24.17
C ASN A 11 -17.26 -2.83 -24.75
N THR A 12 -18.24 -1.99 -25.07
CA THR A 12 -18.02 -0.70 -25.71
C THR A 12 -18.18 0.51 -24.79
N LEU A 13 -18.59 0.34 -23.54
CA LEU A 13 -18.49 1.43 -22.57
C LEU A 13 -17.03 1.53 -22.10
N PRO A 14 -16.44 2.73 -22.17
CA PRO A 14 -15.08 2.91 -21.66
C PRO A 14 -15.03 2.50 -20.19
N ASN A 15 -14.34 1.41 -19.92
CA ASN A 15 -14.16 0.95 -18.55
C ASN A 15 -13.28 1.99 -17.82
N ILE A 16 -13.87 2.71 -16.86
CA ILE A 16 -13.19 3.77 -16.11
C ILE A 16 -11.89 3.25 -15.46
N LEU A 17 -11.80 1.97 -15.14
CA LEU A 17 -10.59 1.35 -14.59
C LEU A 17 -9.41 1.35 -15.57
N GLN A 18 -9.66 1.48 -16.88
CA GLN A 18 -8.63 1.60 -17.93
C GLN A 18 -8.20 3.05 -18.17
N THR A 19 -8.74 4.00 -17.41
CA THR A 19 -8.35 5.41 -17.52
C THR A 19 -6.88 5.57 -17.12
N PRO A 20 -6.07 6.27 -17.94
CA PRO A 20 -4.68 6.58 -17.62
C PRO A 20 -4.54 7.38 -16.32
N ILE A 21 -3.47 7.15 -15.59
CA ILE A 21 -3.22 7.75 -14.27
C ILE A 21 -3.03 9.27 -14.31
N GLU A 22 -2.67 9.84 -15.46
CA GLU A 22 -2.48 11.28 -15.65
C GLU A 22 -3.77 12.09 -15.45
N TYR A 23 -4.93 11.43 -15.48
CA TYR A 23 -6.21 12.10 -15.19
C TYR A 23 -6.47 12.28 -13.67
N LEU A 24 -5.58 11.75 -12.80
CA LEU A 24 -5.64 12.00 -11.36
C LEU A 24 -4.97 13.33 -11.00
N THR A 25 -5.56 14.02 -10.04
CA THR A 25 -5.03 15.29 -9.54
C THR A 25 -3.63 15.10 -8.93
N GLY A 26 -2.69 15.92 -9.35
CA GLY A 26 -1.31 15.87 -8.84
C GLY A 26 -0.39 14.88 -9.55
N ILE A 27 -0.86 14.16 -10.56
CA ILE A 27 -0.02 13.34 -11.44
C ILE A 27 0.25 14.09 -12.74
N SER A 28 1.41 14.75 -12.81
CA SER A 28 1.93 15.31 -14.07
C SER A 28 2.44 14.20 -14.98
N VAL A 29 2.65 14.50 -16.27
CA VAL A 29 3.23 13.56 -17.24
C VAL A 29 4.52 12.93 -16.71
N GLN A 30 5.43 13.73 -16.14
CA GLN A 30 6.70 13.25 -15.58
C GLN A 30 6.51 12.31 -14.38
N ARG A 31 5.55 12.60 -13.49
CA ARG A 31 5.19 11.73 -12.37
C ARG A 31 4.56 10.43 -12.86
N GLY A 32 3.69 10.50 -13.87
CA GLY A 32 3.08 9.34 -14.51
C GLY A 32 4.13 8.41 -15.13
N GLU A 33 5.12 8.95 -15.84
CA GLU A 33 6.23 8.16 -16.40
C GLU A 33 7.04 7.45 -15.32
N LEU A 34 7.30 8.12 -14.19
CA LEU A 34 8.00 7.50 -13.06
C LEU A 34 7.18 6.38 -12.41
N LEU A 35 5.88 6.57 -12.19
CA LEU A 35 5.00 5.55 -11.64
C LEU A 35 4.91 4.32 -12.54
N ARG A 36 4.80 4.53 -13.86
CA ARG A 36 4.84 3.43 -14.84
C ARG A 36 6.15 2.66 -14.80
N LYS A 37 7.28 3.38 -14.80
CA LYS A 37 8.61 2.76 -14.85
C LYS A 37 8.97 2.02 -13.58
N GLU A 38 8.64 2.56 -12.43
CA GLU A 38 9.10 2.05 -11.12
C GLU A 38 8.10 1.08 -10.48
N LEU A 39 6.80 1.23 -10.73
CA LEU A 39 5.74 0.44 -10.10
C LEU A 39 4.82 -0.25 -11.11
N SER A 40 5.03 -0.07 -12.42
CA SER A 40 4.16 -0.58 -13.50
C SER A 40 2.70 -0.11 -13.36
N ILE A 41 2.47 1.07 -12.80
CA ILE A 41 1.13 1.66 -12.63
C ILE A 41 0.83 2.54 -13.85
N HIS A 42 -0.11 2.11 -14.69
CA HIS A 42 -0.51 2.78 -15.93
C HIS A 42 -1.93 3.34 -15.87
N THR A 43 -2.82 2.63 -15.16
CA THR A 43 -4.26 2.86 -15.14
C THR A 43 -4.81 2.94 -13.72
N TYR A 44 -6.08 3.31 -13.58
CA TYR A 44 -6.78 3.25 -12.28
C TYR A 44 -6.83 1.82 -11.75
N ASN A 45 -6.98 0.82 -12.64
CA ASN A 45 -6.94 -0.59 -12.26
C ASN A 45 -5.63 -0.96 -11.57
N ASP A 46 -4.52 -0.42 -12.05
CA ASP A 46 -3.21 -0.74 -11.46
C ASP A 46 -3.07 -0.13 -10.06
N PHE A 47 -3.64 1.07 -9.82
CA PHE A 47 -3.67 1.65 -8.47
C PHE A 47 -4.45 0.80 -7.49
N ILE A 48 -5.66 0.32 -7.86
CA ILE A 48 -6.47 -0.50 -6.95
C ILE A 48 -5.87 -1.91 -6.73
N ASN A 49 -4.97 -2.36 -7.61
CA ASN A 49 -4.25 -3.62 -7.45
C ASN A 49 -2.84 -3.42 -6.84
N HIS A 50 -2.40 -2.19 -6.64
CA HIS A 50 -1.17 -1.88 -5.94
C HIS A 50 -1.43 -1.84 -4.43
N PHE A 51 -1.52 -3.00 -3.81
CA PHE A 51 -1.92 -3.16 -2.41
C PHE A 51 -0.88 -2.59 -1.44
N PRO A 52 -1.32 -1.99 -0.31
CA PRO A 52 -0.42 -1.68 0.79
C PRO A 52 0.20 -2.98 1.34
N PHE A 53 1.48 -2.96 1.65
CA PHE A 53 2.14 -4.15 2.22
C PHE A 53 1.85 -4.33 3.71
N ARG A 54 1.41 -3.27 4.38
CA ARG A 54 0.96 -3.28 5.79
C ARG A 54 0.09 -2.07 6.10
N HIS A 55 -0.59 -2.14 7.23
CA HIS A 55 -1.28 -0.99 7.84
C HIS A 55 -0.63 -0.67 9.18
N VAL A 56 -0.65 0.60 9.54
CA VAL A 56 -0.16 1.09 10.83
C VAL A 56 -1.30 1.77 11.55
N ASP A 57 -1.48 1.40 12.79
CA ASP A 57 -2.41 2.10 13.68
C ASP A 57 -1.75 3.40 14.15
N LYS A 58 -2.19 4.52 13.58
CA LYS A 58 -1.75 5.86 13.98
C LYS A 58 -2.69 6.52 15.00
N THR A 59 -3.58 5.77 15.62
CA THR A 59 -4.40 6.29 16.74
C THR A 59 -3.63 6.30 18.04
N GLN A 60 -2.68 5.40 18.20
CA GLN A 60 -1.81 5.32 19.37
C GLN A 60 -0.41 5.79 19.00
N VAL A 61 0.10 6.72 19.78
CA VAL A 61 1.47 7.22 19.69
C VAL A 61 2.33 6.36 20.61
N ASP A 62 3.39 5.79 20.06
CA ASP A 62 4.36 5.02 20.83
C ASP A 62 5.17 5.96 21.74
N THR A 63 5.52 5.49 22.95
CA THR A 63 6.51 6.18 23.77
C THR A 63 7.90 5.74 23.35
N ILE A 64 8.86 6.69 23.30
CA ILE A 64 10.24 6.40 22.86
C ILE A 64 10.87 5.32 23.74
N ALA A 65 10.57 5.32 25.05
CA ALA A 65 11.08 4.31 26.00
C ALA A 65 10.54 2.90 25.73
N ALA A 66 9.37 2.76 25.10
CA ALA A 66 8.77 1.45 24.77
C ALA A 66 9.28 0.86 23.45
N LEU A 67 9.99 1.64 22.62
CA LEU A 67 10.51 1.18 21.33
C LEU A 67 11.57 0.08 21.54
N SER A 68 11.45 -0.98 20.77
CA SER A 68 12.33 -2.13 20.82
C SER A 68 12.91 -2.48 19.45
N THR A 69 13.97 -3.30 19.43
CA THR A 69 14.57 -3.80 18.19
C THR A 69 13.66 -4.74 17.40
N ASN A 70 12.53 -5.17 17.99
CA ASN A 70 11.53 -6.01 17.33
C ASN A 70 10.52 -5.15 16.52
N ASP A 71 10.51 -3.84 16.74
CA ASP A 71 9.60 -2.95 16.06
C ASP A 71 10.20 -2.51 14.71
N ASP A 72 9.50 -2.75 13.63
CA ASP A 72 9.93 -2.33 12.29
C ASP A 72 9.74 -0.83 12.04
N TYR A 73 8.73 -0.24 12.67
CA TYR A 73 8.33 1.15 12.49
C TYR A 73 7.91 1.75 13.83
N ALA A 74 8.08 3.05 13.96
CA ALA A 74 7.64 3.81 15.12
C ALA A 74 6.75 4.99 14.70
N TYR A 75 5.69 5.24 15.49
CA TYR A 75 4.85 6.42 15.40
C TYR A 75 4.94 7.17 16.72
N VAL A 76 5.75 8.21 16.76
CA VAL A 76 6.09 8.94 17.99
C VAL A 76 5.72 10.41 17.89
N ALA A 77 5.35 11.00 19.03
CA ALA A 77 5.16 12.44 19.18
C ALA A 77 6.19 12.98 20.15
N GLY A 78 6.76 14.14 19.83
CA GLY A 78 7.72 14.73 20.74
C GLY A 78 8.14 16.14 20.32
N LYS A 79 8.93 16.77 21.20
CA LYS A 79 9.50 18.10 20.99
C LYS A 79 10.88 17.97 20.36
N LEU A 80 11.11 18.71 19.27
CA LEU A 80 12.42 18.77 18.63
C LEU A 80 13.39 19.57 19.53
N LEU A 81 14.43 18.91 20.02
CA LEU A 81 15.43 19.51 20.91
C LEU A 81 16.57 20.19 20.15
N SER A 82 17.07 19.53 19.09
CA SER A 82 18.16 20.07 18.26
C SER A 82 17.98 19.62 16.81
N LEU A 83 18.64 20.36 15.91
CA LEU A 83 18.73 20.07 14.49
C LEU A 83 20.15 20.45 14.03
N ASP A 84 20.99 19.45 13.84
CA ASP A 84 22.42 19.61 13.64
C ASP A 84 22.83 19.10 12.25
N LEU A 85 23.62 19.88 11.54
CA LEU A 85 24.20 19.47 10.26
C LEU A 85 25.57 18.84 10.52
N LEU A 86 25.70 17.55 10.20
CA LEU A 86 26.90 16.76 10.45
C LEU A 86 27.53 16.29 9.13
N GLY A 87 28.88 16.24 9.14
CA GLY A 87 29.69 15.77 8.00
C GLY A 87 29.81 16.78 6.87
N ASP A 88 30.75 16.51 5.96
CA ASP A 88 31.07 17.33 4.81
C ASP A 88 30.93 16.60 3.49
N GLY A 89 30.64 17.32 2.43
CA GLY A 89 30.54 16.78 1.08
C GLY A 89 29.51 15.66 0.95
N ARG A 90 29.94 14.45 0.57
CA ARG A 90 29.06 13.28 0.37
C ARG A 90 28.56 12.65 1.67
N SER A 91 29.22 12.92 2.81
CA SER A 91 28.81 12.42 4.12
C SER A 91 27.87 13.37 4.87
N LYS A 92 27.48 14.48 4.25
CA LYS A 92 26.61 15.50 4.83
C LYS A 92 25.24 14.91 5.16
N ARG A 93 24.83 15.03 6.42
CA ARG A 93 23.53 14.59 6.90
C ARG A 93 22.98 15.59 7.93
N LEU A 94 21.66 15.72 7.96
CA LEU A 94 20.96 16.46 8.98
C LEU A 94 20.51 15.49 10.06
N VAL A 95 20.78 15.81 11.31
CA VAL A 95 20.39 14.99 12.47
C VAL A 95 19.52 15.84 13.39
N GLY A 96 18.29 15.41 13.61
CA GLY A 96 17.38 15.99 14.59
C GLY A 96 17.29 15.10 15.83
N ARG A 97 17.12 15.66 17.02
CA ARG A 97 16.84 14.94 18.25
C ARG A 97 15.47 15.33 18.77
N LEU A 98 14.60 14.34 18.91
CA LEU A 98 13.24 14.53 19.40
C LEU A 98 13.05 13.82 20.73
N ASN A 99 12.38 14.47 21.67
CA ASN A 99 12.12 13.98 23.03
C ASN A 99 10.62 13.99 23.32
N ASP A 100 10.12 12.92 23.91
CA ASP A 100 8.72 12.75 24.36
C ASP A 100 8.59 12.73 25.89
N ASN A 101 9.65 13.09 26.64
CA ASN A 101 9.82 12.98 28.08
C ASN A 101 10.06 11.54 28.58
N THR A 102 9.97 10.51 27.77
CA THR A 102 10.32 9.12 28.12
C THR A 102 11.69 8.71 27.58
N GLY A 103 12.12 9.35 26.50
CA GLY A 103 13.38 9.08 25.82
C GLY A 103 13.70 10.07 24.72
N VAL A 104 14.80 9.81 24.02
CA VAL A 104 15.23 10.59 22.85
C VAL A 104 15.38 9.68 21.65
N ILE A 105 14.85 10.12 20.51
CA ILE A 105 15.00 9.45 19.21
C ILE A 105 15.77 10.35 18.24
N GLU A 106 16.68 9.77 17.45
CA GLU A 106 17.39 10.49 16.41
C GLU A 106 16.68 10.38 15.05
N LEU A 107 16.64 11.49 14.35
CA LEU A 107 16.03 11.65 13.03
C LEU A 107 17.14 12.02 12.06
N VAL A 108 17.29 11.23 10.97
CA VAL A 108 18.43 11.43 10.07
C VAL A 108 17.95 11.63 8.64
N TRP A 109 18.48 12.68 7.99
CA TRP A 109 18.25 12.96 6.58
C TRP A 109 19.58 13.05 5.83
N PHE A 110 19.69 12.24 4.78
CA PHE A 110 20.83 12.24 3.87
C PHE A 110 20.55 13.05 2.61
N GLN A 111 19.28 13.33 2.32
CA GLN A 111 18.81 14.06 1.14
C GLN A 111 17.72 15.06 1.53
N GLY A 112 17.52 16.09 0.69
CA GLY A 112 16.48 17.09 0.94
C GLY A 112 16.73 17.99 2.17
N ILE A 113 17.96 18.04 2.66
CA ILE A 113 18.38 18.75 3.90
C ILE A 113 17.85 20.18 3.93
N ASN A 114 18.08 20.96 2.88
CA ASN A 114 17.66 22.37 2.82
C ASN A 114 16.13 22.56 2.91
N HIS A 115 15.35 21.55 2.50
CA HIS A 115 13.90 21.57 2.62
C HIS A 115 13.48 21.27 4.06
N VAL A 116 14.10 20.26 4.67
CA VAL A 116 13.82 19.85 6.05
C VAL A 116 14.16 20.95 7.04
N GLU A 117 15.31 21.62 6.89
CA GLU A 117 15.72 22.77 7.73
C GLU A 117 14.72 23.92 7.70
N LYS A 118 14.03 24.13 6.57
CA LYS A 118 13.02 25.19 6.44
C LYS A 118 11.70 24.88 7.13
N ILE A 119 11.36 23.61 7.29
CA ILE A 119 10.06 23.18 7.85
C ILE A 119 10.14 22.77 9.32
N LEU A 120 11.34 22.40 9.80
CA LEU A 120 11.54 21.99 11.18
C LEU A 120 12.08 23.13 12.04
N HIS A 121 11.43 23.37 13.16
CA HIS A 121 11.83 24.40 14.13
C HIS A 121 12.09 23.77 15.48
N VAL A 122 13.27 23.99 16.02
CA VAL A 122 13.64 23.57 17.37
C VAL A 122 12.66 24.15 18.38
N GLY A 123 12.24 23.35 19.33
CA GLY A 123 11.26 23.72 20.35
C GLY A 123 9.80 23.41 19.98
N GLN A 124 9.47 23.11 18.72
CA GLN A 124 8.14 22.71 18.30
C GLN A 124 7.89 21.21 18.50
N GLN A 125 6.61 20.84 18.60
CA GLN A 125 6.17 19.45 18.70
C GLN A 125 5.79 18.91 17.33
N TYR A 126 6.23 17.66 17.06
CA TYR A 126 5.99 16.96 15.80
C TYR A 126 5.47 15.55 16.07
N LEU A 127 4.68 15.05 15.13
CA LEU A 127 4.35 13.64 14.95
C LEU A 127 5.28 13.07 13.88
N LEU A 128 5.90 11.96 14.18
CA LEU A 128 6.87 11.30 13.31
C LEU A 128 6.45 9.86 13.06
N PHE A 129 6.59 9.46 11.82
CA PHE A 129 6.42 8.07 11.43
C PHE A 129 7.60 7.64 10.53
N GLY A 130 8.15 6.45 10.77
CA GLY A 130 9.18 5.92 9.90
C GLY A 130 9.73 4.57 10.35
N LYS A 131 10.59 4.00 9.51
CA LYS A 131 11.27 2.74 9.81
C LYS A 131 12.24 2.95 10.97
N LEU A 132 12.03 2.17 12.04
CA LEU A 132 12.87 2.19 13.22
C LEU A 132 14.17 1.42 12.98
N SER A 133 15.25 1.97 13.47
CA SER A 133 16.55 1.31 13.57
C SER A 133 17.23 1.73 14.86
N PHE A 134 18.21 0.97 15.29
CA PHE A 134 19.00 1.32 16.48
C PHE A 134 20.46 1.49 16.10
N PHE A 135 21.03 2.61 16.49
CA PHE A 135 22.47 2.88 16.31
C PHE A 135 23.10 3.12 17.67
N MET A 136 24.05 2.26 18.05
CA MET A 136 24.70 2.28 19.39
C MET A 136 23.70 2.36 20.56
N GLY A 137 22.57 1.63 20.44
CA GLY A 137 21.52 1.60 21.46
C GLY A 137 20.54 2.76 21.43
N THR A 138 20.74 3.76 20.57
CA THR A 138 19.81 4.89 20.40
C THR A 138 18.83 4.60 19.26
N PRO A 139 17.51 4.74 19.51
CA PRO A 139 16.51 4.60 18.43
C PRO A 139 16.69 5.72 17.40
N GLN A 140 16.61 5.34 16.13
CA GLN A 140 16.82 6.24 15.01
C GLN A 140 15.83 5.99 13.89
N ILE A 141 15.36 7.05 13.24
CA ILE A 141 14.52 6.98 12.04
C ILE A 141 15.21 7.75 10.92
N ALA A 142 15.48 7.06 9.80
CA ALA A 142 15.98 7.68 8.59
C ALA A 142 14.83 8.17 7.71
N HIS A 143 14.90 9.45 7.28
CA HIS A 143 13.88 10.09 6.45
C HIS A 143 12.45 9.92 6.98
N PRO A 144 12.16 10.30 8.25
CA PRO A 144 10.82 10.17 8.81
C PRO A 144 9.80 11.02 8.05
N GLU A 145 8.56 10.53 8.01
CA GLU A 145 7.42 11.38 7.71
C GLU A 145 7.14 12.28 8.90
N ILE A 146 6.95 13.57 8.64
CA ILE A 146 6.81 14.58 9.70
C ILE A 146 5.50 15.32 9.51
N GLU A 147 4.75 15.44 10.59
CA GLU A 147 3.57 16.27 10.68
C GLU A 147 3.65 17.17 11.92
N ASN A 148 3.12 18.39 11.83
CA ASN A 148 2.96 19.21 13.02
C ASN A 148 2.01 18.53 14.00
N PHE A 149 2.40 18.46 15.25
CA PHE A 149 1.57 17.88 16.30
C PHE A 149 0.28 18.70 16.48
N SER A 150 -0.86 18.02 16.49
CA SER A 150 -2.14 18.57 16.82
C SER A 150 -3.02 17.49 17.49
N PRO A 151 -3.53 17.72 18.72
CA PRO A 151 -4.38 16.76 19.38
C PRO A 151 -5.64 16.37 18.55
N GLN A 152 -6.17 17.34 17.78
CA GLN A 152 -7.33 17.14 16.92
C GLN A 152 -7.02 16.21 15.74
N LYS A 153 -5.78 16.16 15.27
CA LYS A 153 -5.35 15.24 14.21
C LYS A 153 -5.26 13.81 14.68
N LEU A 154 -4.96 13.56 15.94
CA LEU A 154 -4.97 12.21 16.52
C LEU A 154 -6.40 11.67 16.66
N ALA A 155 -7.34 12.50 17.07
CA ALA A 155 -8.73 12.08 17.32
C ALA A 155 -9.54 11.78 16.03
N GLY A 156 -9.10 12.25 14.87
CA GLY A 156 -9.84 12.15 13.61
C GLY A 156 -9.25 11.22 12.57
N LYS A 157 -8.13 10.54 12.84
CA LYS A 157 -7.50 9.63 11.89
C LYS A 157 -8.19 8.26 11.89
N PRO A 158 -8.35 7.62 10.71
CA PRO A 158 -8.73 6.21 10.66
C PRO A 158 -7.70 5.38 11.43
N SER A 159 -8.17 4.35 12.12
CA SER A 159 -7.34 3.50 12.98
C SER A 159 -6.17 2.83 12.24
N LEU A 160 -6.32 2.61 10.94
CA LEU A 160 -5.33 1.91 10.13
C LEU A 160 -4.99 2.73 8.88
N GLU A 161 -3.77 3.23 8.81
CA GLU A 161 -3.25 3.90 7.61
C GLU A 161 -2.43 2.94 6.75
N PRO A 162 -2.71 2.87 5.43
CA PRO A 162 -2.00 1.98 4.53
C PRO A 162 -0.57 2.47 4.25
N ILE A 163 0.39 1.55 4.27
CA ILE A 163 1.76 1.81 3.83
C ILE A 163 1.99 1.11 2.50
N TYR A 164 2.23 1.91 1.47
CA TYR A 164 2.46 1.42 0.12
C TYR A 164 3.95 1.20 -0.18
N PRO A 165 4.28 0.14 -0.93
CA PRO A 165 5.63 -0.03 -1.45
C PRO A 165 5.99 1.16 -2.35
N CYS A 166 7.20 1.68 -2.17
CA CYS A 166 7.70 2.81 -2.93
C CYS A 166 9.22 2.68 -3.10
N THR A 167 9.74 2.94 -4.31
CA THR A 167 11.17 2.88 -4.59
C THR A 167 11.87 4.16 -4.11
N GLU A 168 13.17 4.06 -3.80
CA GLU A 168 13.96 5.23 -3.40
C GLU A 168 14.01 6.29 -4.51
N LYS A 169 13.90 5.88 -5.77
CA LYS A 169 13.89 6.79 -6.89
C LYS A 169 12.59 7.61 -6.97
N LEU A 170 11.45 7.02 -6.63
CA LEU A 170 10.20 7.76 -6.47
C LEU A 170 10.27 8.74 -5.31
N LYS A 171 10.78 8.30 -4.15
CA LYS A 171 10.94 9.15 -2.97
C LYS A 171 11.84 10.36 -3.25
N SER A 172 12.95 10.18 -3.96
CA SER A 172 13.86 11.28 -4.35
C SER A 172 13.21 12.31 -5.28
N ARG A 173 12.12 11.94 -5.96
CA ARG A 173 11.30 12.82 -6.81
C ARG A 173 10.02 13.32 -6.14
N GLY A 174 9.91 13.14 -4.82
CA GLY A 174 8.78 13.62 -4.02
C GLY A 174 7.51 12.79 -4.15
N ILE A 175 7.61 11.52 -4.58
CA ILE A 175 6.51 10.55 -4.58
C ILE A 175 6.81 9.51 -3.51
N ASN A 176 6.10 9.59 -2.40
CA ASN A 176 6.19 8.64 -1.30
C ASN A 176 4.92 7.79 -1.18
N GLY A 177 4.89 6.87 -0.22
CA GLY A 177 3.73 6.00 0.04
C GLY A 177 2.43 6.77 0.31
N ASN A 178 2.51 7.91 0.99
CA ASN A 178 1.34 8.76 1.27
C ASN A 178 0.76 9.39 -0.02
N ASN A 179 1.61 9.73 -0.99
CA ASN A 179 1.13 10.21 -2.30
C ASN A 179 0.39 9.08 -3.03
N ILE A 180 0.94 7.86 -3.01
CA ILE A 180 0.29 6.68 -3.61
C ILE A 180 -1.07 6.45 -2.95
N GLY A 181 -1.15 6.50 -1.61
CA GLY A 181 -2.40 6.40 -0.88
C GLY A 181 -3.44 7.45 -1.29
N LYS A 182 -3.04 8.71 -1.45
CA LYS A 182 -3.92 9.80 -1.91
C LYS A 182 -4.43 9.56 -3.33
N PHE A 183 -3.57 9.12 -4.25
CA PHE A 183 -3.97 8.80 -5.61
C PHE A 183 -4.95 7.61 -5.64
N THR A 184 -4.67 6.57 -4.87
CA THR A 184 -5.58 5.43 -4.73
C THR A 184 -6.93 5.87 -4.13
N GLN A 185 -6.93 6.74 -3.12
CA GLN A 185 -8.15 7.28 -2.55
C GLN A 185 -8.96 8.09 -3.58
N GLU A 186 -8.29 8.91 -4.39
CA GLU A 186 -8.95 9.66 -5.47
C GLU A 186 -9.56 8.71 -6.51
N VAL A 187 -8.90 7.60 -6.86
CA VAL A 187 -9.50 6.56 -7.73
C VAL A 187 -10.82 6.06 -7.12
N PHE A 188 -10.85 5.74 -5.82
CA PHE A 188 -12.08 5.28 -5.15
C PHE A 188 -13.19 6.33 -5.07
N THR A 189 -12.90 7.62 -5.23
CA THR A 189 -13.94 8.65 -5.38
C THR A 189 -14.57 8.70 -6.77
N ARG A 190 -13.88 8.16 -7.78
CA ARG A 190 -14.30 8.20 -9.18
C ARG A 190 -14.96 6.90 -9.67
N ILE A 191 -14.73 5.80 -8.97
CA ILE A 191 -15.26 4.48 -9.30
C ILE A 191 -16.41 4.09 -8.38
N THR A 192 -17.26 3.23 -8.87
CA THR A 192 -18.43 2.69 -8.16
C THR A 192 -18.37 1.17 -8.09
N GLN A 193 -19.30 0.55 -7.37
CA GLN A 193 -19.46 -0.90 -7.33
C GLN A 193 -19.68 -1.52 -8.71
N ASN A 194 -20.29 -0.80 -9.65
CA ASN A 194 -20.51 -1.27 -11.01
C ASN A 194 -19.23 -1.40 -11.83
N ASP A 195 -18.19 -0.63 -11.48
CA ASP A 195 -16.88 -0.67 -12.16
C ASP A 195 -16.03 -1.85 -11.70
N ILE A 196 -16.30 -2.40 -10.51
CA ILE A 196 -15.68 -3.62 -9.96
C ILE A 196 -16.80 -4.64 -9.71
N PRO A 197 -17.38 -5.26 -10.77
CA PRO A 197 -18.49 -6.19 -10.62
C PRO A 197 -18.06 -7.45 -9.85
N GLU A 198 -19.04 -8.07 -9.19
CA GLU A 198 -18.83 -9.34 -8.51
C GLU A 198 -18.45 -10.44 -9.50
N ASN A 199 -17.46 -11.25 -9.15
CA ASN A 199 -16.88 -12.29 -10.00
C ASN A 199 -17.14 -13.72 -9.47
N LEU A 200 -17.75 -13.84 -8.28
CA LEU A 200 -18.16 -15.11 -7.69
C LEU A 200 -19.67 -15.27 -7.72
N PRO A 201 -20.18 -16.49 -7.91
CA PRO A 201 -21.59 -16.79 -7.74
C PRO A 201 -22.07 -16.50 -6.31
N GLN A 202 -23.31 -16.03 -6.19
CA GLN A 202 -23.89 -15.60 -4.90
C GLN A 202 -23.88 -16.73 -3.84
N ASN A 203 -24.16 -17.95 -4.23
CA ASN A 203 -24.13 -19.11 -3.33
C ASN A 203 -22.74 -19.38 -2.72
N ILE A 204 -21.65 -19.06 -3.44
CA ILE A 204 -20.29 -19.17 -2.93
C ILE A 204 -20.05 -18.07 -1.89
N ILE A 205 -20.44 -16.83 -2.20
CA ILE A 205 -20.29 -15.68 -1.30
C ILE A 205 -21.00 -15.95 0.02
N GLU A 206 -22.23 -16.42 -0.02
CA GLU A 206 -23.05 -16.72 1.16
C GLU A 206 -22.49 -17.90 1.96
N HIS A 207 -22.15 -19.00 1.28
CA HIS A 207 -21.61 -20.19 1.93
C HIS A 207 -20.34 -19.92 2.70
N TYR A 208 -19.41 -19.17 2.11
CA TYR A 208 -18.13 -18.82 2.72
C TYR A 208 -18.18 -17.50 3.49
N LYS A 209 -19.31 -16.81 3.57
CA LYS A 209 -19.50 -15.51 4.24
C LYS A 209 -18.43 -14.51 3.80
N LEU A 210 -18.26 -14.35 2.50
CA LEU A 210 -17.27 -13.48 1.92
C LEU A 210 -17.78 -12.04 1.83
N MET A 211 -16.87 -11.08 1.98
CA MET A 211 -17.14 -9.66 1.71
C MET A 211 -17.36 -9.46 0.20
N GLY A 212 -18.22 -8.52 -0.20
CA GLY A 212 -18.38 -8.11 -1.59
C GLY A 212 -17.07 -7.65 -2.22
N ARG A 213 -16.91 -7.87 -3.52
CA ARG A 213 -15.64 -7.61 -4.20
C ARG A 213 -15.21 -6.15 -4.13
N PHE A 214 -16.09 -5.20 -4.47
CA PHE A 214 -15.79 -3.77 -4.39
C PHE A 214 -15.40 -3.34 -2.97
N ASP A 215 -16.17 -3.77 -1.96
CA ASP A 215 -15.89 -3.45 -0.56
C ASP A 215 -14.57 -4.05 -0.11
N SER A 216 -14.20 -5.24 -0.57
CA SER A 216 -12.91 -5.84 -0.22
C SER A 216 -11.73 -5.05 -0.78
N TYR A 217 -11.81 -4.55 -2.02
CA TYR A 217 -10.80 -3.62 -2.55
C TYR A 217 -10.72 -2.32 -1.76
N LYS A 218 -11.88 -1.75 -1.38
CA LYS A 218 -11.92 -0.53 -0.58
C LYS A 218 -11.34 -0.74 0.81
N GLN A 219 -11.73 -1.84 1.48
CA GLN A 219 -11.30 -2.12 2.86
C GLN A 219 -9.85 -2.63 2.96
N ILE A 220 -9.26 -3.19 1.91
CA ILE A 220 -7.83 -3.53 1.91
C ILE A 220 -6.96 -2.28 1.82
N HIS A 221 -7.42 -1.22 1.16
CA HIS A 221 -6.72 0.05 1.07
C HIS A 221 -7.01 0.97 2.25
N PHE A 222 -8.29 1.12 2.60
CA PHE A 222 -8.77 2.07 3.61
C PHE A 222 -9.71 1.37 4.58
N PRO A 223 -9.19 0.53 5.46
CA PRO A 223 -9.98 -0.25 6.39
C PRO A 223 -10.67 0.66 7.42
N SER A 224 -11.96 0.46 7.61
CA SER A 224 -12.72 1.14 8.66
C SER A 224 -12.52 0.52 10.04
N SER A 225 -12.00 -0.71 10.09
CA SER A 225 -11.65 -1.44 11.32
C SER A 225 -10.72 -2.61 10.99
N GLU A 226 -9.99 -3.12 11.99
CA GLU A 226 -9.17 -4.34 11.84
C GLU A 226 -10.02 -5.53 11.37
N LYS A 227 -11.24 -5.68 11.88
CA LYS A 227 -12.18 -6.72 11.44
C LYS A 227 -12.47 -6.63 9.95
N ASN A 228 -12.74 -5.44 9.42
CA ASN A 228 -13.04 -5.25 8.01
C ASN A 228 -11.81 -5.47 7.13
N TYR A 229 -10.63 -5.10 7.61
CA TYR A 229 -9.37 -5.44 6.96
C TYR A 229 -9.20 -6.95 6.80
N GLN A 230 -9.41 -7.71 7.87
CA GLN A 230 -9.27 -9.18 7.84
C GLN A 230 -10.32 -9.84 6.92
N LEU A 231 -11.54 -9.32 6.88
CA LEU A 231 -12.58 -9.80 5.95
C LEU A 231 -12.20 -9.50 4.48
N ALA A 232 -11.67 -8.33 4.20
CA ALA A 232 -11.19 -7.96 2.88
C ALA A 232 -10.01 -8.84 2.43
N LEU A 233 -9.02 -9.01 3.31
CA LEU A 233 -7.87 -9.87 3.06
C LEU A 233 -8.29 -11.32 2.78
N ARG A 234 -9.24 -11.84 3.58
CA ARG A 234 -9.82 -13.18 3.37
C ARG A 234 -10.48 -13.29 1.99
N ARG A 235 -11.25 -12.28 1.57
CA ARG A 235 -11.89 -12.27 0.26
C ARG A 235 -10.88 -12.28 -0.87
N LEU A 236 -9.89 -11.41 -0.85
CA LEU A 236 -8.89 -11.33 -1.93
C LEU A 236 -8.04 -12.61 -2.03
N LYS A 237 -7.65 -13.19 -0.90
CA LYS A 237 -6.96 -14.48 -0.87
C LYS A 237 -7.84 -15.62 -1.41
N PHE A 238 -9.15 -15.60 -1.08
CA PHE A 238 -10.09 -16.57 -1.61
C PHE A 238 -10.19 -16.48 -3.14
N ASP A 239 -10.34 -15.26 -3.67
CA ASP A 239 -10.41 -15.03 -5.11
C ASP A 239 -9.17 -15.58 -5.83
N GLU A 240 -7.99 -15.23 -5.33
CA GLU A 240 -6.72 -15.68 -5.92
C GLU A 240 -6.62 -17.21 -5.97
N LEU A 241 -6.86 -17.87 -4.83
CA LEU A 241 -6.77 -19.32 -4.74
C LEU A 241 -7.89 -20.04 -5.54
N PHE A 242 -9.11 -19.52 -5.48
CA PHE A 242 -10.24 -20.09 -6.19
C PHE A 242 -10.03 -20.07 -7.73
N PHE A 243 -9.66 -18.92 -8.27
CA PHE A 243 -9.42 -18.79 -9.70
C PHE A 243 -8.16 -19.54 -10.16
N ALA A 244 -7.12 -19.63 -9.34
CA ALA A 244 -5.96 -20.46 -9.62
C ALA A 244 -6.35 -21.94 -9.71
N GLN A 245 -7.11 -22.46 -8.74
CA GLN A 245 -7.61 -23.84 -8.73
C GLN A 245 -8.57 -24.11 -9.89
N LEU A 246 -9.47 -23.17 -10.18
CA LEU A 246 -10.40 -23.30 -11.31
C LEU A 246 -9.63 -23.43 -12.63
N ARG A 247 -8.62 -22.58 -12.84
CA ARG A 247 -7.77 -22.64 -14.03
C ARG A 247 -7.03 -23.97 -14.16
N MET A 248 -6.46 -24.47 -13.07
CA MET A 248 -5.77 -25.77 -13.06
C MET A 248 -6.74 -26.91 -13.39
N ASN A 249 -7.94 -26.90 -12.82
CA ASN A 249 -8.97 -27.91 -13.10
C ASN A 249 -9.44 -27.86 -14.56
N LEU A 250 -9.62 -26.67 -15.14
CA LEU A 250 -9.96 -26.52 -16.55
C LEU A 250 -8.87 -27.10 -17.48
N VAL A 251 -7.60 -26.83 -17.18
CA VAL A 251 -6.47 -27.41 -17.93
C VAL A 251 -6.44 -28.94 -17.80
N LYS A 252 -6.68 -29.46 -16.59
CA LYS A 252 -6.76 -30.91 -16.35
C LYS A 252 -7.90 -31.55 -17.14
N LEU A 253 -9.09 -30.96 -17.09
CA LEU A 253 -10.25 -31.43 -17.85
C LEU A 253 -10.02 -31.41 -19.37
N HIS A 254 -9.39 -30.33 -19.87
CA HIS A 254 -9.01 -30.24 -21.28
C HIS A 254 -8.04 -31.33 -21.66
N ARG A 255 -7.01 -31.59 -20.88
CA ARG A 255 -6.05 -32.70 -21.13
C ARG A 255 -6.76 -34.05 -21.15
N HIS A 256 -7.65 -34.32 -20.20
CA HIS A 256 -8.41 -35.58 -20.18
C HIS A 256 -9.31 -35.80 -21.43
N ARG A 257 -9.87 -34.71 -21.98
CA ARG A 257 -10.75 -34.78 -23.14
C ARG A 257 -9.99 -34.89 -24.47
N PHE A 258 -8.87 -34.23 -24.59
CA PHE A 258 -8.18 -34.03 -25.89
C PHE A 258 -6.81 -34.71 -25.99
N SER A 259 -6.17 -35.06 -24.88
CA SER A 259 -4.88 -35.77 -24.90
C SER A 259 -5.16 -37.26 -24.71
N ARG A 260 -5.05 -38.05 -25.80
CA ARG A 260 -4.97 -39.49 -25.70
C ARG A 260 -3.54 -39.86 -25.29
N GLY A 261 -3.39 -40.45 -24.10
CA GLY A 261 -2.11 -41.01 -23.68
C GLY A 261 -1.72 -42.19 -24.60
N SER A 262 -0.43 -42.40 -24.78
CA SER A 262 0.07 -43.61 -25.45
C SER A 262 -0.30 -44.83 -24.59
N ILE A 263 -1.07 -45.74 -25.13
CA ILE A 263 -1.35 -47.03 -24.50
C ILE A 263 -0.17 -47.92 -24.84
N PHE A 264 0.57 -48.37 -23.85
CA PHE A 264 1.57 -49.39 -24.01
C PHE A 264 0.89 -50.76 -24.02
N ASP A 265 0.72 -51.37 -25.20
CA ASP A 265 0.01 -52.68 -25.37
C ASP A 265 0.78 -53.86 -24.75
N LYS A 266 2.04 -53.68 -24.43
CA LYS A 266 2.85 -54.68 -23.70
C LYS A 266 3.73 -53.98 -22.67
N VAL A 267 3.46 -54.17 -21.42
CA VAL A 267 4.42 -53.96 -20.33
C VAL A 267 5.25 -55.25 -20.32
N GLY A 268 6.53 -55.17 -20.70
CA GLY A 268 7.39 -56.31 -20.74
C GLY A 268 7.33 -57.11 -19.44
N GLY A 269 7.12 -58.43 -19.56
CA GLY A 269 7.30 -59.33 -18.44
C GLY A 269 8.80 -59.39 -18.10
N TYR A 270 9.14 -59.10 -16.86
CA TYR A 270 10.33 -59.53 -16.21
C TYR A 270 10.08 -60.85 -15.50
#